data_ac6caaff5c0aef5d81a8ec2cbadb2c11
#
_entry.id   ac6caaff5c0aef5d81a8ec2cbadb2c11
#
_cell.length_a   1.000
_cell.length_b   1.000
_cell.length_c   1.000
_cell.angle_alpha   90.00
_cell.angle_beta   90.00
_cell.angle_gamma   90.00
#
_symmetry.space_group_name_H-M   'P 1'
#
loop_
_entity.id
_entity.type
_entity.pdbx_description
1 polymer ?
#
loop_
_entity_poly.entity_id
_entity_poly.type
_entity_poly.pdbx_seq_one_letter_code
_entity_poly.pdbx_strand_id
1 'polypeptide(L)' 'MKKVYICSPCRGDYENNIQRAKEYSRAAVEKGVIPVTPHIYLTQFMDDNVPEERELALKIGSELVLGCSELWA' A
#
# COMPACT_ATOMS: atom_id res chain seq x y z
N MET A 1 -13.29 0.89 13.52
CA MET A 1 -12.95 -0.06 12.43
C MET A 1 -11.45 -0.35 12.47
N LYS A 2 -11.09 -1.58 12.25
CA LYS A 2 -9.68 -1.97 12.15
C LYS A 2 -9.05 -1.41 10.88
N LYS A 3 -7.79 -1.03 10.99
CA LYS A 3 -6.97 -0.65 9.84
C LYS A 3 -6.10 -1.84 9.48
N VAL A 4 -6.10 -2.19 8.20
CA VAL A 4 -5.32 -3.32 7.69
C VAL A 4 -4.35 -2.80 6.64
N TYR A 5 -3.07 -3.09 6.82
CA TYR A 5 -2.05 -2.71 5.84
C TYR A 5 -1.99 -3.78 4.75
N ILE A 6 -2.20 -3.38 3.52
CA ILE A 6 -2.16 -4.28 2.37
C ILE A 6 -0.74 -4.28 1.81
N CYS A 7 -0.05 -5.41 1.95
CA CYS A 7 1.27 -5.59 1.36
C CYS A 7 1.11 -6.09 -0.07
N SER A 8 1.76 -5.43 -0.99
CA SER A 8 1.79 -5.86 -2.38
C SER A 8 3.17 -5.55 -2.95
N PRO A 9 3.79 -6.48 -3.69
CA PRO A 9 5.09 -6.19 -4.29
C PRO A 9 4.97 -5.06 -5.29
N CYS A 10 5.92 -4.11 -5.23
CA CYS A 10 5.96 -2.98 -6.16
C CYS A 10 6.96 -3.21 -7.28
N ARG A 11 7.53 -4.42 -7.37
CA ARG A 11 8.53 -4.77 -8.38
C ARG A 11 7.93 -5.68 -9.43
N GLY A 12 8.48 -5.62 -10.62
CA GLY A 12 8.05 -6.43 -11.74
C GLY A 12 6.88 -5.81 -12.47
N ASP A 13 5.78 -6.53 -12.59
CA ASP A 13 4.60 -6.05 -13.30
C ASP A 13 3.81 -5.07 -12.43
N TYR A 14 4.18 -3.81 -12.57
CA TYR A 14 3.66 -2.70 -11.78
C TYR A 14 2.13 -2.56 -11.89
N GLU A 15 1.61 -2.61 -13.11
CA GLU A 15 0.17 -2.43 -13.34
C GLU A 15 -0.66 -3.55 -12.70
N ASN A 16 -0.21 -4.80 -12.84
CA ASN A 16 -0.87 -5.94 -12.23
C ASN A 16 -0.79 -5.89 -10.71
N ASN A 17 0.33 -5.44 -10.16
CA ASN A 17 0.48 -5.29 -8.72
C ASN A 17 -0.47 -4.25 -8.16
N ILE A 18 -0.64 -3.12 -8.86
CA ILE A 18 -1.60 -2.08 -8.47
C ILE A 18 -3.02 -2.63 -8.55
N GLN A 19 -3.34 -3.37 -9.60
CA GLN A 19 -4.66 -3.96 -9.76
C GLN A 19 -4.98 -4.94 -8.63
N ARG A 20 -4.03 -5.78 -8.26
CA ARG A 20 -4.19 -6.71 -7.12
C ARG A 20 -4.40 -5.95 -5.81
N ALA A 21 -3.65 -4.89 -5.60
CA ALA A 21 -3.80 -4.06 -4.40
C ALA A 21 -5.20 -3.45 -4.32
N LYS A 22 -5.74 -3.00 -5.44
CA LYS A 22 -7.11 -2.48 -5.51
C LYS A 22 -8.13 -3.55 -5.15
N GLU A 23 -7.95 -4.76 -5.66
CA GLU A 23 -8.84 -5.88 -5.36
C GLU A 23 -8.81 -6.25 -3.88
N TYR A 24 -7.63 -6.33 -3.28
CA TYR A 24 -7.50 -6.59 -1.85
C TYR A 24 -8.10 -5.47 -1.01
N SER A 25 -7.93 -4.23 -1.44
CA SER A 25 -8.51 -3.08 -0.75
C SER A 25 -10.04 -3.15 -0.78
N ARG A 26 -10.60 -3.51 -1.92
CA ARG A 26 -12.06 -3.69 -2.05
C ARG A 26 -12.56 -4.80 -1.14
N ALA A 27 -11.85 -5.93 -1.11
CA ALA A 27 -12.19 -7.05 -0.24
C ALA A 27 -12.15 -6.63 1.24
N ALA A 28 -11.18 -5.81 1.63
CA ALA A 28 -11.09 -5.29 2.99
C ALA A 28 -12.31 -4.44 3.34
N VAL A 29 -12.71 -3.55 2.46
CA VAL A 29 -13.90 -2.72 2.65
C VAL A 29 -15.14 -3.58 2.83
N GLU A 30 -15.27 -4.62 2.04
CA GLU A 30 -16.41 -5.55 2.12
C GLU A 30 -16.43 -6.32 3.43
N LYS A 31 -15.27 -6.53 4.05
CA LYS A 31 -15.17 -7.17 5.37
C LYS A 31 -15.33 -6.19 6.53
N GLY A 32 -15.53 -4.91 6.23
CA GLY A 32 -15.74 -3.89 7.25
C GLY A 32 -14.47 -3.38 7.91
N VAL A 33 -13.32 -3.52 7.24
CA VAL A 33 -12.05 -2.97 7.72
C VAL A 33 -11.55 -1.88 6.78
N ILE A 34 -10.64 -1.04 7.28
CA ILE A 34 -10.08 0.07 6.49
C ILE A 34 -8.81 -0.42 5.81
N PRO A 35 -8.76 -0.44 4.46
CA PRO A 35 -7.54 -0.79 3.76
C PRO A 35 -6.54 0.37 3.80
N VAL A 36 -5.30 0.06 4.14
CA VAL A 36 -4.19 1.02 4.09
C VAL A 36 -3.24 0.53 3.00
N THR A 37 -3.29 1.17 1.85
CA THR A 37 -2.60 0.72 0.65
C THR A 37 -1.83 1.89 0.02
N PRO A 38 -0.74 2.35 0.68
CA PRO A 38 -0.03 3.56 0.24
C PRO A 38 0.55 3.46 -1.17
N HIS A 39 0.93 2.27 -1.62
CA HIS A 39 1.49 2.11 -2.96
C HIS A 39 0.49 2.37 -4.09
N ILE A 40 -0.82 2.42 -3.80
CA ILE A 40 -1.82 2.80 -4.80
C ILE A 40 -1.78 4.31 -5.03
N TYR A 41 -1.69 5.12 -3.97
CA TYR A 41 -1.75 6.56 -4.12
C TYR A 41 -0.38 7.24 -4.15
N LEU A 42 0.61 6.73 -3.44
CA LEU A 42 1.95 7.34 -3.45
C LEU A 42 2.57 7.33 -4.85
N THR A 43 2.29 6.29 -5.62
CA THR A 43 2.80 6.17 -6.99
C THR A 43 2.22 7.21 -7.95
N GLN A 44 1.14 7.88 -7.56
CA GLN A 44 0.52 8.91 -8.38
C GLN A 44 1.30 10.23 -8.35
N PHE A 45 2.13 10.44 -7.33
CA PHE A 45 2.85 11.70 -7.17
C PHE A 45 4.30 11.54 -6.70
N MET A 46 4.77 10.32 -6.47
CA MET A 46 6.15 10.04 -6.10
C MET A 46 6.81 9.17 -7.14
N ASP A 47 8.10 9.41 -7.38
CA ASP A 47 8.87 8.69 -8.39
C ASP A 47 9.87 7.73 -7.73
N ASP A 48 9.64 6.43 -7.91
CA ASP A 48 10.50 5.37 -7.37
C ASP A 48 11.92 5.40 -7.95
N ASN A 49 12.10 6.06 -9.09
CA ASN A 49 13.41 6.18 -9.72
C ASN A 49 14.28 7.25 -9.08
N VAL A 50 13.69 8.09 -8.23
CA VAL A 50 14.42 9.10 -7.46
C VAL A 50 14.72 8.53 -6.08
N PRO A 51 16.01 8.32 -5.73
CA PRO A 51 16.37 7.67 -4.46
C PRO A 51 15.78 8.33 -3.22
N GLU A 52 15.75 9.65 -3.16
CA GLU A 52 15.21 10.40 -2.03
C GLU A 52 13.70 10.17 -1.88
N GLU A 53 12.97 10.12 -2.99
CA GLU A 53 11.53 9.87 -2.97
C GLU A 53 11.21 8.44 -2.58
N ARG A 54 11.99 7.49 -3.08
CA ARG A 54 11.85 6.08 -2.72
C ARG A 54 12.06 5.88 -1.23
N GLU A 55 13.10 6.49 -0.68
CA GLU A 55 13.41 6.41 0.75
C GLU A 55 12.27 6.99 1.59
N LEU A 56 11.74 8.14 1.17
CA LEU A 56 10.62 8.77 1.84
C LEU A 56 9.36 7.90 1.78
N ALA A 57 9.09 7.29 0.65
CA ALA A 57 7.94 6.39 0.49
C ALA A 57 8.05 5.18 1.42
N LEU A 58 9.24 4.60 1.57
CA LEU A 58 9.47 3.50 2.50
C LEU A 58 9.23 3.93 3.96
N LYS A 59 9.65 5.12 4.31
CA LYS A 59 9.44 5.68 5.64
C LYS A 59 7.95 5.90 5.92
N ILE A 60 7.22 6.45 4.95
CA ILE A 60 5.78 6.65 5.06
C ILE A 60 5.09 5.30 5.26
N GLY A 61 5.46 4.29 4.46
CA GLY A 61 4.91 2.94 4.58
C GLY A 61 5.15 2.35 5.97
N SER A 62 6.36 2.50 6.52
CA SER A 62 6.70 2.00 7.84
C SER A 62 5.84 2.64 8.94
N GLU A 63 5.60 3.93 8.85
CA GLU A 63 4.76 4.63 9.82
C GLU A 63 3.30 4.20 9.71
N LEU A 64 2.82 3.98 8.50
CA LEU A 64 1.45 3.51 8.28
C LEU A 64 1.25 2.09 8.84
N VAL A 65 2.24 1.22 8.70
CA VAL A 65 2.18 -0.14 9.26
C VAL A 65 2.00 -0.09 10.77
N LEU A 66 2.71 0.82 11.46
CA LEU A 66 2.60 0.94 12.91
C LEU A 66 1.19 1.33 13.36
N GLY A 67 0.44 2.01 12.52
CA GLY A 67 -0.95 2.39 12.82
C GLY A 67 -1.98 1.33 12.46
N CYS A 68 -1.56 0.19 11.90
CA CYS A 68 -2.47 -0.85 11.46
C CYS A 68 -2.55 -1.99 12.49
N SER A 69 -3.73 -2.64 12.54
CA SER A 69 -3.96 -3.79 13.43
C SER A 69 -3.46 -5.09 12.82
N GLU A 70 -3.49 -5.20 11.50
CA GLU A 70 -3.12 -6.42 10.78
C GLU A 70 -2.35 -6.07 9.52
N LEU A 71 -1.63 -7.06 9.02
CA LEU A 71 -0.87 -6.99 7.79
C LEU A 71 -1.41 -8.08 6.85
N TRP A 72 -1.89 -7.69 5.68
CA TRP A 72 -2.38 -8.63 4.68
C TRP A 72 -1.40 -8.70 3.50
N ALA A 73 -1.10 -9.88 3.09
CA ALA A 73 -0.23 -10.15 1.95
C ALA A 73 -1.03 -10.41 0.68
#